data_95bf8f6d36cb8911682fdd538219178d
#
_entry.id   95bf8f6d36cb8911682fdd538219178d
#
_cell.length_a   1.000
_cell.length_b   1.000
_cell.length_c   1.000
_cell.angle_alpha   90.00
_cell.angle_beta   90.00
_cell.angle_gamma   90.00
#
_symmetry.space_group_name_H-M   'P 1'
#
loop_
_entity.id
_entity.type
_entity.pdbx_description
1 polymer ?
#
loop_
_entity_poly.entity_id
_entity_poly.type
_entity_poly.pdbx_seq_one_letter_code
_entity_poly.pdbx_strand_id
1 'polypeptide(L)'
;RGLGDVYKRQYEGIVKNKCCKKAYIRGVFMGAGTMSNPEKAYHLEFVCRTEAFASDLRKLINSFRDLEAKQYKRGKHYIVYMKKADYIADTLGIMGADSHSLKVETTWVGKAMRNKVNRMANCDNANVDKMVEASMKQAAAIDKIKNTKGLEWLPEKLREAARLRMENPDISLAALGELCDPPLKKSGINGRLKKIEELADKL
;
A
#
# COMPACT_ATOMS: atom_id res chain seq x y z
N ARG A 1 -39.84 -4.71 -37.35
CA ARG A 1 -38.45 -4.98 -36.90
C ARG A 1 -37.66 -3.68 -37.00
N GLY A 2 -37.29 -3.06 -35.88
CA GLY A 2 -36.68 -1.74 -35.85
C GLY A 2 -35.22 -1.78 -36.30
N LEU A 3 -34.72 -0.63 -36.79
CA LEU A 3 -33.31 -0.40 -37.16
C LEU A 3 -32.33 -0.90 -36.06
N GLY A 4 -32.72 -0.86 -34.80
CA GLY A 4 -31.91 -1.35 -33.64
C GLY A 4 -31.62 -2.86 -33.70
N ASP A 5 -32.54 -3.70 -34.26
CA ASP A 5 -32.33 -5.15 -34.39
C ASP A 5 -31.34 -5.47 -35.52
N VAL A 6 -31.33 -4.65 -36.57
CA VAL A 6 -30.39 -4.79 -37.69
C VAL A 6 -28.96 -4.46 -37.24
N TYR A 7 -28.77 -3.38 -36.49
CA TYR A 7 -27.45 -3.03 -35.93
C TYR A 7 -26.93 -4.05 -34.92
N LYS A 8 -27.81 -4.63 -34.07
CA LYS A 8 -27.42 -5.72 -33.15
C LYS A 8 -26.91 -6.96 -33.91
N ARG A 9 -27.62 -7.38 -34.96
CA ARG A 9 -27.20 -8.54 -35.76
C ARG A 9 -25.91 -8.32 -36.51
N GLN A 10 -25.67 -7.09 -37.02
CA GLN A 10 -24.39 -6.74 -37.66
C GLN A 10 -23.24 -6.78 -36.65
N TYR A 11 -23.42 -6.26 -35.41
CA TYR A 11 -22.46 -6.31 -34.36
C TYR A 11 -22.08 -7.74 -33.95
N GLU A 12 -23.09 -8.59 -33.70
CA GLU A 12 -22.86 -10.01 -33.34
C GLU A 12 -22.11 -10.77 -34.44
N GLY A 13 -22.38 -10.49 -35.72
CA GLY A 13 -21.66 -11.06 -36.84
C GLY A 13 -20.17 -10.64 -36.90
N ILE A 14 -19.87 -9.38 -36.59
CA ILE A 14 -18.52 -8.81 -36.66
C ILE A 14 -17.65 -9.33 -35.51
N VAL A 15 -18.17 -9.50 -34.28
CA VAL A 15 -17.42 -9.88 -33.09
C VAL A 15 -17.53 -11.36 -32.73
N LYS A 16 -17.77 -12.21 -33.70
CA LYS A 16 -17.94 -13.66 -33.48
C LYS A 16 -16.66 -14.34 -33.02
N ASN A 17 -15.55 -14.07 -33.67
CA ASN A 17 -14.25 -14.70 -33.38
C ASN A 17 -13.42 -13.86 -32.41
N LYS A 18 -12.53 -14.51 -31.66
CA LYS A 18 -11.62 -13.85 -30.70
C LYS A 18 -10.74 -12.78 -31.36
N CYS A 19 -10.23 -13.04 -32.57
CA CYS A 19 -9.44 -12.06 -33.33
C CYS A 19 -10.29 -10.85 -33.75
N CYS A 20 -11.55 -11.05 -34.14
CA CYS A 20 -12.45 -9.95 -34.50
C CYS A 20 -12.81 -9.11 -33.28
N LYS A 21 -13.03 -9.72 -32.12
CA LYS A 21 -13.23 -9.00 -30.84
C LYS A 21 -12.05 -8.10 -30.50
N LYS A 22 -10.82 -8.62 -30.64
CA LYS A 22 -9.57 -7.86 -30.43
C LYS A 22 -9.46 -6.66 -31.37
N ALA A 23 -9.66 -6.91 -32.66
CA ALA A 23 -9.63 -5.87 -33.68
C ALA A 23 -10.70 -4.80 -33.46
N TYR A 24 -11.90 -5.19 -33.05
CA TYR A 24 -12.99 -4.27 -32.73
C TYR A 24 -12.64 -3.37 -31.54
N ILE A 25 -12.18 -3.93 -30.43
CA ILE A 25 -11.76 -3.14 -29.24
C ILE A 25 -10.66 -2.16 -29.60
N ARG A 26 -9.65 -2.60 -30.37
CA ARG A 26 -8.58 -1.72 -30.87
C ARG A 26 -9.13 -0.58 -31.73
N GLY A 27 -10.02 -0.86 -32.65
CA GLY A 27 -10.66 0.17 -33.50
C GLY A 27 -11.45 1.18 -32.68
N VAL A 28 -12.22 0.73 -31.69
CA VAL A 28 -12.96 1.61 -30.78
C VAL A 28 -12.00 2.45 -29.95
N PHE A 29 -10.88 1.89 -29.48
CA PHE A 29 -9.88 2.62 -28.71
C PHE A 29 -9.23 3.72 -29.55
N MET A 30 -8.88 3.44 -30.80
CA MET A 30 -8.30 4.45 -31.69
C MET A 30 -9.24 5.63 -31.99
N GLY A 31 -10.54 5.40 -32.00
CA GLY A 31 -11.55 6.43 -32.28
C GLY A 31 -12.08 7.17 -31.05
N ALA A 32 -12.09 6.53 -29.90
CA ALA A 32 -12.80 7.02 -28.71
C ALA A 32 -12.12 6.66 -27.38
N GLY A 33 -10.94 6.05 -27.43
CA GLY A 33 -10.21 5.63 -26.25
C GLY A 33 -9.20 6.67 -25.78
N THR A 34 -8.99 6.74 -24.47
CA THR A 34 -7.91 7.50 -23.84
C THR A 34 -7.30 6.72 -22.71
N MET A 35 -6.03 6.96 -22.43
CA MET A 35 -5.31 6.34 -21.32
C MET A 35 -4.44 7.38 -20.62
N SER A 36 -4.47 7.38 -19.30
CA SER A 36 -3.58 8.21 -18.48
C SER A 36 -2.15 7.68 -18.50
N ASN A 37 -1.18 8.58 -18.29
CA ASN A 37 0.21 8.15 -18.10
C ASN A 37 0.30 7.20 -16.87
N PRO A 38 0.82 5.97 -17.02
CA PRO A 38 0.94 5.00 -15.93
C PRO A 38 1.75 5.50 -14.74
N GLU A 39 2.66 6.46 -14.94
CA GLU A 39 3.42 7.07 -13.84
C GLU A 39 2.55 7.97 -12.93
N LYS A 40 1.45 8.52 -13.45
CA LYS A 40 0.54 9.38 -12.68
C LYS A 40 -0.66 8.59 -12.15
N ALA A 41 -1.37 7.89 -13.04
CA ALA A 41 -2.60 7.17 -12.68
C ALA A 41 -2.86 6.00 -13.61
N TYR A 42 -3.56 4.98 -13.12
CA TYR A 42 -4.08 3.89 -13.93
C TYR A 42 -5.52 4.18 -14.29
N HIS A 43 -5.75 4.64 -15.50
CA HIS A 43 -7.07 4.92 -16.03
C HIS A 43 -7.08 4.78 -17.56
N LEU A 44 -7.92 3.88 -18.06
CA LEU A 44 -8.22 3.71 -19.48
C LEU A 44 -9.72 3.85 -19.64
N GLU A 45 -10.17 4.70 -20.59
CA GLU A 45 -11.59 4.91 -20.84
C GLU A 45 -11.90 4.94 -22.33
N PHE A 46 -13.15 4.57 -22.64
CA PHE A 46 -13.77 4.70 -23.96
C PHE A 46 -14.99 5.62 -23.84
N VAL A 47 -15.05 6.64 -24.67
CA VAL A 47 -16.15 7.61 -24.68
C VAL A 47 -17.19 7.20 -25.70
N CYS A 48 -18.36 6.75 -25.24
CA CYS A 48 -19.45 6.26 -26.06
C CYS A 48 -20.58 7.30 -26.16
N ARG A 49 -21.22 7.39 -27.32
CA ARG A 49 -22.33 8.33 -27.55
C ARG A 49 -23.66 7.79 -27.00
N THR A 50 -23.86 6.48 -27.01
CA THR A 50 -25.12 5.84 -26.60
C THR A 50 -24.88 4.82 -25.48
N GLU A 51 -25.88 4.62 -24.65
CA GLU A 51 -25.83 3.62 -23.57
C GLU A 51 -25.73 2.19 -24.10
N ALA A 52 -26.50 1.89 -25.16
CA ALA A 52 -26.47 0.58 -25.78
C ALA A 52 -25.06 0.21 -26.26
N PHE A 53 -24.38 1.14 -26.97
CA PHE A 53 -23.01 0.92 -27.42
C PHE A 53 -22.03 0.74 -26.25
N ALA A 54 -22.14 1.54 -25.19
CA ALA A 54 -21.30 1.39 -24.01
C ALA A 54 -21.52 0.04 -23.29
N SER A 55 -22.79 -0.39 -23.19
CA SER A 55 -23.13 -1.69 -22.58
C SER A 55 -22.57 -2.87 -23.39
N ASP A 56 -22.69 -2.82 -24.72
CA ASP A 56 -22.18 -3.86 -25.60
C ASP A 56 -20.64 -3.89 -25.59
N LEU A 57 -19.98 -2.75 -25.65
CA LEU A 57 -18.53 -2.66 -25.52
C LEU A 57 -18.04 -3.20 -24.18
N ARG A 58 -18.68 -2.83 -23.07
CA ARG A 58 -18.36 -3.34 -21.74
C ARG A 58 -18.50 -4.87 -21.68
N LYS A 59 -19.61 -5.43 -22.19
CA LYS A 59 -19.81 -6.88 -22.26
C LYS A 59 -18.75 -7.56 -23.11
N LEU A 60 -18.36 -6.93 -24.24
CA LEU A 60 -17.32 -7.45 -25.11
C LEU A 60 -15.96 -7.52 -24.41
N ILE A 61 -15.56 -6.44 -23.73
CA ILE A 61 -14.32 -6.41 -22.96
C ILE A 61 -14.37 -7.47 -21.86
N ASN A 62 -15.46 -7.53 -21.09
CA ASN A 62 -15.63 -8.49 -20.00
C ASN A 62 -15.82 -9.94 -20.48
N SER A 63 -15.96 -10.19 -21.80
CA SER A 63 -15.92 -11.54 -22.36
C SER A 63 -14.51 -12.14 -22.46
N PHE A 64 -13.48 -11.34 -22.25
CA PHE A 64 -12.12 -11.83 -22.05
C PHE A 64 -11.93 -12.18 -20.58
N ARG A 65 -11.16 -13.25 -20.35
CA ARG A 65 -10.93 -13.78 -19.00
C ARG A 65 -10.25 -12.72 -18.12
N ASP A 66 -10.73 -12.64 -16.89
CA ASP A 66 -10.17 -11.81 -15.82
C ASP A 66 -10.20 -10.28 -16.06
N LEU A 67 -11.00 -9.80 -17.04
CA LEU A 67 -11.21 -8.37 -17.24
C LEU A 67 -12.54 -7.89 -16.63
N GLU A 68 -12.49 -6.74 -15.97
CA GLU A 68 -13.67 -6.07 -15.40
C GLU A 68 -13.69 -4.58 -15.81
N ALA A 69 -14.28 -4.28 -16.96
CA ALA A 69 -14.62 -2.92 -17.36
C ALA A 69 -15.93 -2.49 -16.69
N LYS A 70 -15.98 -1.25 -16.22
CA LYS A 70 -17.16 -0.60 -15.64
C LYS A 70 -17.70 0.47 -16.57
N GLN A 71 -18.96 0.88 -16.39
CA GLN A 71 -19.53 1.98 -17.15
C GLN A 71 -20.26 2.97 -16.23
N TYR A 72 -20.28 4.24 -16.64
CA TYR A 72 -21.10 5.29 -16.04
C TYR A 72 -21.46 6.37 -17.05
N LYS A 73 -22.46 7.20 -16.73
CA LYS A 73 -22.88 8.33 -17.55
C LYS A 73 -22.12 9.59 -17.13
N ARG A 74 -21.55 10.30 -18.11
CA ARG A 74 -20.85 11.59 -17.94
C ARG A 74 -21.46 12.63 -18.88
N GLY A 75 -22.40 13.43 -18.36
CA GLY A 75 -23.15 14.40 -19.16
C GLY A 75 -23.97 13.71 -20.27
N LYS A 76 -23.64 14.02 -21.52
CA LYS A 76 -24.30 13.43 -22.72
C LYS A 76 -23.65 12.12 -23.21
N HIS A 77 -22.54 11.69 -22.58
CA HIS A 77 -21.76 10.53 -23.00
C HIS A 77 -21.83 9.40 -21.96
N TYR A 78 -21.53 8.20 -22.42
CA TYR A 78 -21.39 7.00 -21.59
C TYR A 78 -19.93 6.55 -21.63
N ILE A 79 -19.33 6.35 -20.47
CA ILE A 79 -17.91 6.02 -20.33
C ILE A 79 -17.78 4.55 -19.92
N VAL A 80 -17.02 3.81 -20.70
CA VAL A 80 -16.56 2.47 -20.30
C VAL A 80 -15.12 2.62 -19.85
N TYR A 81 -14.79 2.13 -18.65
CA TYR A 81 -13.47 2.41 -18.05
C TYR A 81 -12.90 1.29 -17.20
N MET A 82 -11.60 1.33 -17.02
CA MET A 82 -10.84 0.47 -16.11
C MET A 82 -9.83 1.31 -15.32
N LYS A 83 -9.57 0.93 -14.05
CA LYS A 83 -8.65 1.63 -13.15
C LYS A 83 -7.57 0.73 -12.54
N LYS A 84 -7.66 -0.59 -12.71
CA LYS A 84 -6.64 -1.52 -12.27
C LYS A 84 -5.55 -1.65 -13.33
N ALA A 85 -4.29 -1.64 -12.89
CA ALA A 85 -3.13 -1.71 -13.77
C ALA A 85 -3.11 -3.01 -14.59
N ASP A 86 -3.40 -4.15 -13.95
CA ASP A 86 -3.53 -5.46 -14.58
C ASP A 86 -4.55 -5.46 -15.72
N TYR A 87 -5.76 -4.99 -15.47
CA TYR A 87 -6.81 -4.92 -16.49
C TYR A 87 -6.45 -4.01 -17.66
N ILE A 88 -5.75 -2.90 -17.39
CA ILE A 88 -5.27 -1.98 -18.44
C ILE A 88 -4.17 -2.66 -19.27
N ALA A 89 -3.21 -3.30 -18.64
CA ALA A 89 -2.14 -4.02 -19.32
C ALA A 89 -2.69 -5.13 -20.22
N ASP A 90 -3.59 -5.97 -19.69
CA ASP A 90 -4.25 -7.04 -20.45
C ASP A 90 -5.06 -6.49 -21.63
N THR A 91 -5.79 -5.39 -21.43
CA THR A 91 -6.55 -4.74 -22.51
C THR A 91 -5.63 -4.20 -23.60
N LEU A 92 -4.48 -3.62 -23.25
CA LEU A 92 -3.47 -3.18 -24.21
C LEU A 92 -2.89 -4.37 -24.98
N GLY A 93 -2.57 -5.48 -24.31
CA GLY A 93 -2.13 -6.73 -24.95
C GLY A 93 -3.20 -7.32 -25.88
N ILE A 94 -4.48 -7.30 -25.49
CA ILE A 94 -5.60 -7.68 -26.35
C ILE A 94 -5.65 -6.84 -27.63
N MET A 95 -5.38 -5.55 -27.52
CA MET A 95 -5.34 -4.62 -28.66
C MET A 95 -4.06 -4.75 -29.50
N GLY A 96 -3.05 -5.51 -29.06
CA GLY A 96 -1.75 -5.67 -29.72
C GLY A 96 -0.79 -4.49 -29.44
N ALA A 97 -0.98 -3.79 -28.32
CA ALA A 97 -0.10 -2.71 -27.87
C ALA A 97 0.89 -3.24 -26.77
N ASP A 98 1.61 -4.32 -27.09
CA ASP A 98 2.41 -5.12 -26.13
C ASP A 98 3.50 -4.30 -25.43
N SER A 99 4.16 -3.37 -26.14
CA SER A 99 5.16 -2.47 -25.54
C SER A 99 4.57 -1.54 -24.48
N HIS A 100 3.35 -1.08 -24.68
CA HIS A 100 2.63 -0.22 -23.74
C HIS A 100 2.05 -1.05 -22.56
N SER A 101 1.60 -2.27 -22.83
CA SER A 101 1.23 -3.23 -21.80
C SER A 101 2.38 -3.48 -20.83
N LEU A 102 3.56 -3.83 -21.36
CA LEU A 102 4.76 -4.05 -20.56
C LEU A 102 5.18 -2.79 -19.76
N LYS A 103 5.04 -1.60 -20.36
CA LYS A 103 5.31 -0.34 -19.66
C LYS A 103 4.36 -0.12 -18.46
N VAL A 104 3.09 -0.45 -18.59
CA VAL A 104 2.12 -0.38 -17.49
C VAL A 104 2.50 -1.35 -16.37
N GLU A 105 2.82 -2.59 -16.69
CA GLU A 105 3.22 -3.63 -15.73
C GLU A 105 4.50 -3.27 -14.98
N THR A 106 5.55 -2.88 -15.70
CA THR A 106 6.84 -2.50 -15.09
C THR A 106 6.71 -1.28 -14.20
N THR A 107 5.90 -0.29 -14.60
CA THR A 107 5.61 0.89 -13.76
C THR A 107 4.85 0.49 -12.50
N TRP A 108 3.87 -0.41 -12.61
CA TRP A 108 3.08 -0.89 -11.48
C TRP A 108 3.94 -1.66 -10.47
N VAL A 109 4.75 -2.61 -10.92
CA VAL A 109 5.69 -3.37 -10.08
C VAL A 109 6.67 -2.43 -9.38
N GLY A 110 7.27 -1.49 -10.11
CA GLY A 110 8.20 -0.51 -9.56
C GLY A 110 7.56 0.38 -8.47
N LYS A 111 6.32 0.81 -8.65
CA LYS A 111 5.56 1.54 -7.63
C LYS A 111 5.26 0.68 -6.41
N ALA A 112 4.86 -0.57 -6.59
CA ALA A 112 4.58 -1.50 -5.50
C ALA A 112 5.83 -1.77 -4.65
N MET A 113 6.99 -1.96 -5.29
CA MET A 113 8.27 -2.13 -4.60
C MET A 113 8.67 -0.88 -3.80
N ARG A 114 8.63 0.32 -4.41
CA ARG A 114 8.92 1.58 -3.71
C ARG A 114 8.00 1.79 -2.51
N ASN A 115 6.71 1.56 -2.67
CA ASN A 115 5.74 1.68 -1.58
C ASN A 115 6.00 0.68 -0.44
N LYS A 116 6.46 -0.54 -0.77
CA LYS A 116 6.85 -1.54 0.24
C LYS A 116 8.09 -1.08 1.01
N VAL A 117 9.13 -0.65 0.31
CA VAL A 117 10.38 -0.15 0.92
C VAL A 117 10.10 1.06 1.81
N ASN A 118 9.33 2.04 1.32
CA ASN A 118 8.97 3.22 2.10
C ASN A 118 8.20 2.86 3.38
N ARG A 119 7.26 1.90 3.30
CA ARG A 119 6.53 1.43 4.49
C ARG A 119 7.44 0.74 5.49
N MET A 120 8.40 -0.07 5.04
CA MET A 120 9.39 -0.70 5.92
C MET A 120 10.26 0.36 6.60
N ALA A 121 10.83 1.28 5.83
CA ALA A 121 11.65 2.37 6.37
C ALA A 121 10.88 3.24 7.37
N ASN A 122 9.62 3.60 7.07
CA ASN A 122 8.79 4.37 8.01
C ASN A 122 8.48 3.58 9.30
N CYS A 123 8.29 2.27 9.20
CA CYS A 123 8.09 1.41 10.37
C CYS A 123 9.35 1.34 11.23
N ASP A 124 10.51 1.16 10.60
CA ASP A 124 11.79 1.08 11.31
C ASP A 124 12.12 2.41 11.99
N ASN A 125 11.96 3.54 11.29
CA ASN A 125 12.15 4.87 11.87
C ASN A 125 11.22 5.11 13.06
N ALA A 126 9.93 4.79 12.94
CA ALA A 126 8.98 4.95 14.05
C ALA A 126 9.31 4.05 15.25
N ASN A 127 9.92 2.88 15.03
CA ASN A 127 10.38 2.01 16.11
C ASN A 127 11.63 2.59 16.81
N VAL A 128 12.57 3.15 16.03
CA VAL A 128 13.76 3.84 16.56
C VAL A 128 13.34 5.06 17.37
N ASP A 129 12.46 5.91 16.85
CA ASP A 129 11.98 7.10 17.56
C ASP A 129 11.34 6.74 18.91
N LYS A 130 10.48 5.73 18.95
CA LYS A 130 9.88 5.22 20.19
C LYS A 130 10.92 4.67 21.17
N MET A 131 11.98 4.03 20.67
CA MET A 131 13.05 3.51 21.50
C MET A 131 13.85 4.65 22.12
N VAL A 132 14.19 5.68 21.34
CA VAL A 132 14.93 6.86 21.80
C VAL A 132 14.09 7.63 22.83
N GLU A 133 12.82 7.92 22.53
CA GLU A 133 11.91 8.61 23.46
C GLU A 133 11.78 7.87 24.79
N ALA A 134 11.58 6.55 24.76
CA ALA A 134 11.50 5.74 25.96
C ALA A 134 12.83 5.75 26.75
N SER A 135 13.96 5.65 26.06
CA SER A 135 15.28 5.71 26.70
C SER A 135 15.53 7.06 27.41
N MET A 136 15.22 8.15 26.72
CA MET A 136 15.35 9.49 27.29
C MET A 136 14.46 9.69 28.54
N LYS A 137 13.22 9.22 28.49
CA LYS A 137 12.29 9.26 29.62
C LYS A 137 12.81 8.45 30.80
N GLN A 138 13.33 7.24 30.54
CA GLN A 138 13.92 6.38 31.55
C GLN A 138 15.16 7.00 32.18
N ALA A 139 16.06 7.56 31.36
CA ALA A 139 17.27 8.25 31.85
C ALA A 139 16.90 9.45 32.72
N ALA A 140 15.96 10.28 32.31
CA ALA A 140 15.50 11.42 33.09
C ALA A 140 14.91 11.02 34.46
N ALA A 141 14.14 9.92 34.51
CA ALA A 141 13.59 9.37 35.74
C ALA A 141 14.71 8.85 36.68
N ILE A 142 15.71 8.15 36.12
CA ILE A 142 16.88 7.67 36.89
C ILE A 142 17.69 8.84 37.45
N ASP A 143 17.95 9.87 36.62
CA ASP A 143 18.70 11.06 37.06
C ASP A 143 17.95 11.83 38.16
N LYS A 144 16.62 11.95 38.08
CA LYS A 144 15.80 12.55 39.14
C LYS A 144 15.95 11.81 40.45
N ILE A 145 15.89 10.47 40.46
CA ILE A 145 16.11 9.67 41.66
C ILE A 145 17.54 9.81 42.17
N LYS A 146 18.53 9.73 41.28
CA LYS A 146 19.96 9.90 41.63
C LYS A 146 20.24 11.20 42.34
N ASN A 147 19.66 12.31 41.87
CA ASN A 147 19.89 13.64 42.41
C ASN A 147 19.08 13.95 43.68
N THR A 148 17.99 13.22 43.96
CA THR A 148 17.14 13.48 45.14
C THR A 148 17.41 12.52 46.29
N LYS A 149 17.43 11.21 46.04
CA LYS A 149 17.56 10.15 47.05
C LYS A 149 18.81 9.29 46.93
N GLY A 150 19.53 9.39 45.80
CA GLY A 150 20.61 8.51 45.43
C GLY A 150 20.12 7.15 44.87
N LEU A 151 20.94 6.52 44.05
CA LEU A 151 20.59 5.20 43.47
C LEU A 151 20.50 4.09 44.50
N GLU A 152 21.16 4.24 45.63
CA GLU A 152 21.14 3.27 46.73
C GLU A 152 19.75 3.14 47.41
N TRP A 153 18.92 4.16 47.25
CA TRP A 153 17.51 4.10 47.70
C TRP A 153 16.65 3.07 46.90
N LEU A 154 17.06 2.74 45.68
CA LEU A 154 16.36 1.74 44.90
C LEU A 154 16.66 0.32 45.39
N PRO A 155 15.64 -0.59 45.34
CA PRO A 155 15.88 -2.01 45.52
C PRO A 155 16.92 -2.53 44.53
N GLU A 156 17.72 -3.51 44.92
CA GLU A 156 18.88 -4.00 44.15
C GLU A 156 18.57 -4.31 42.70
N LYS A 157 17.44 -5.01 42.43
CA LYS A 157 16.99 -5.34 41.05
C LYS A 157 16.64 -4.12 40.21
N LEU A 158 16.18 -3.02 40.80
CA LEU A 158 15.88 -1.77 40.11
C LEU A 158 17.15 -0.95 39.91
N ARG A 159 18.06 -0.98 40.88
CA ARG A 159 19.36 -0.32 40.81
C ARG A 159 20.22 -0.89 39.68
N GLU A 160 20.25 -2.23 39.53
CA GLU A 160 20.88 -2.90 38.38
C GLU A 160 20.32 -2.40 37.06
N ALA A 161 18.99 -2.39 36.89
CA ALA A 161 18.33 -1.93 35.68
C ALA A 161 18.62 -0.45 35.39
N ALA A 162 18.68 0.40 36.42
CA ALA A 162 19.04 1.81 36.32
C ALA A 162 20.47 2.00 35.83
N ARG A 163 21.44 1.30 36.40
CA ARG A 163 22.84 1.36 35.97
C ARG A 163 23.01 0.92 34.53
N LEU A 164 22.47 -0.23 34.16
CA LEU A 164 22.54 -0.77 32.80
C LEU A 164 21.95 0.20 31.76
N ARG A 165 20.82 0.85 32.08
CA ARG A 165 20.22 1.84 31.16
C ARG A 165 21.08 3.11 31.01
N MET A 166 21.69 3.59 32.08
CA MET A 166 22.57 4.76 32.03
C MET A 166 23.88 4.49 31.28
N GLU A 167 24.43 3.29 31.42
CA GLU A 167 25.64 2.86 30.71
C GLU A 167 25.37 2.56 29.23
N ASN A 168 24.15 2.19 28.89
CA ASN A 168 23.74 1.74 27.54
C ASN A 168 22.45 2.44 27.09
N PRO A 169 22.46 3.75 26.81
CA PRO A 169 21.25 4.51 26.46
C PRO A 169 20.65 4.11 25.11
N ASP A 170 21.48 3.63 24.16
CA ASP A 170 21.09 3.44 22.76
C ASP A 170 20.64 2.01 22.43
N ILE A 171 20.78 1.06 23.37
CA ILE A 171 20.41 -0.33 23.11
C ILE A 171 18.92 -0.61 23.36
N SER A 172 18.39 -1.62 22.66
CA SER A 172 17.01 -2.05 22.80
C SER A 172 16.76 -2.66 24.18
N LEU A 173 15.49 -2.65 24.63
CA LEU A 173 15.09 -3.30 25.88
C LEU A 173 15.38 -4.82 25.89
N ALA A 174 15.40 -5.48 24.73
CA ALA A 174 15.76 -6.89 24.66
C ALA A 174 17.24 -7.08 24.96
N ALA A 175 18.11 -6.34 24.28
CA ALA A 175 19.57 -6.35 24.52
C ALA A 175 19.92 -5.90 25.96
N LEU A 176 19.22 -4.91 26.49
CA LEU A 176 19.41 -4.48 27.87
C LEU A 176 19.04 -5.60 28.88
N GLY A 177 17.99 -6.36 28.59
CA GLY A 177 17.60 -7.50 29.41
C GLY A 177 18.63 -8.64 29.42
N GLU A 178 19.33 -8.85 28.31
CA GLU A 178 20.41 -9.85 28.20
C GLU A 178 21.63 -9.50 29.07
N LEU A 179 21.85 -8.22 29.37
CA LEU A 179 22.94 -7.75 30.24
C LEU A 179 22.63 -7.90 31.74
N CYS A 180 21.40 -8.22 32.12
CA CYS A 180 21.03 -8.47 33.52
C CYS A 180 21.55 -9.83 34.03
N ASP A 181 21.79 -9.93 35.33
CA ASP A 181 22.12 -11.19 36.00
C ASP A 181 21.05 -11.54 37.07
N PRO A 182 20.27 -12.63 36.87
CA PRO A 182 20.16 -13.46 35.64
C PRO A 182 19.51 -12.69 34.45
N PRO A 183 19.78 -13.13 33.20
CA PRO A 183 19.23 -12.49 32.00
C PRO A 183 17.71 -12.40 32.00
N LEU A 184 17.17 -11.27 31.56
CA LEU A 184 15.73 -10.99 31.55
C LEU A 184 15.18 -10.88 30.14
N LYS A 185 13.95 -11.32 29.95
CA LYS A 185 13.19 -11.01 28.73
C LYS A 185 12.85 -9.52 28.67
N LYS A 186 12.58 -9.00 27.45
CA LYS A 186 12.15 -7.62 27.20
C LYS A 186 11.06 -7.13 28.17
N SER A 187 10.07 -7.99 28.50
CA SER A 187 8.99 -7.65 29.43
C SER A 187 9.49 -7.44 30.87
N GLY A 188 10.45 -8.25 31.32
CA GLY A 188 11.01 -8.17 32.67
C GLY A 188 11.78 -6.87 32.90
N ILE A 189 12.72 -6.53 31.99
CA ILE A 189 13.47 -5.28 32.09
C ILE A 189 12.57 -4.05 31.91
N ASN A 190 11.59 -4.09 31.00
CA ASN A 190 10.61 -3.02 30.82
C ASN A 190 9.79 -2.79 32.11
N GLY A 191 9.38 -3.87 32.80
CA GLY A 191 8.69 -3.77 34.09
C GLY A 191 9.53 -3.10 35.18
N ARG A 192 10.85 -3.43 35.24
CA ARG A 192 11.77 -2.78 36.19
C ARG A 192 11.92 -1.28 35.89
N LEU A 193 12.12 -0.90 34.64
CA LEU A 193 12.28 0.52 34.21
C LEU A 193 11.00 1.33 34.43
N LYS A 194 9.82 0.79 34.13
CA LYS A 194 8.53 1.42 34.44
C LYS A 194 8.37 1.70 35.94
N LYS A 195 8.79 0.75 36.77
CA LYS A 195 8.72 0.92 38.23
C LYS A 195 9.66 2.01 38.73
N ILE A 196 10.80 2.23 38.07
CA ILE A 196 11.70 3.36 38.33
C ILE A 196 11.02 4.67 37.93
N GLU A 197 10.37 4.75 36.75
CA GLU A 197 9.59 5.93 36.32
C GLU A 197 8.50 6.27 37.35
N GLU A 198 7.71 5.27 37.79
CA GLU A 198 6.64 5.46 38.79
C GLU A 198 7.18 5.95 40.16
N LEU A 199 8.38 5.53 40.54
CA LEU A 199 9.03 5.99 41.76
C LEU A 199 9.57 7.42 41.61
N ALA A 200 10.08 7.77 40.43
CA ALA A 200 10.53 9.11 40.11
C ALA A 200 9.38 10.12 40.07
N ASP A 201 8.19 9.71 39.60
CA ASP A 201 7.00 10.56 39.56
C ASP A 201 6.45 10.90 40.94
N LYS A 202 6.79 10.11 41.97
CA LYS A 202 6.38 10.33 43.37
C LYS A 202 7.35 11.18 44.17
N LEU A 203 8.46 11.52 43.60
CA LEU A 203 9.50 12.41 44.19
C LEU A 203 9.35 13.84 43.69
#